data_6d7ce7c60266e679e60e80f29ff852f8
#
_entry.id   6d7ce7c60266e679e60e80f29ff852f8
#
_cell.length_a   1.000
_cell.length_b   1.000
_cell.length_c   1.000
_cell.angle_alpha   90.00
_cell.angle_beta   90.00
_cell.angle_gamma   90.00
#
_symmetry.space_group_name_H-M   'P 1'
#
loop_
_entity.id
_entity.type
_entity.pdbx_description
1 polymer ?
#
loop_
_entity_poly.entity_id
_entity_poly.type
_entity_poly.pdbx_seq_one_letter_code
_entity_poly.pdbx_strand_id
1 'polypeptide(L)'
;AGDQQSALFGQTCFDPGDAKCTYGTGSFILTNTGRELVRSDAGLLSTAAWRSPDGELTYALEGAIFVTGAAVQWLRDGLQIVGSAAETQAVASTVDSSDGVVFVPALTGLGAPHWDPHARGTILGLTRGTTRAHLVRATLEAIAFEVRDVIETMPARDTLKVDGGACANDLLCQLQADQLGVTVERPRLTETTALGAAFLAGLGTGVWDSTDQLRATWQLDRAFTPGGDRADADAAHRRWTEAVERSKGWATL
;
A
#
# COMPACT_ATOMS: atom_id res chain seq x y z
N ALA A 1 15.39 5.35 13.68
CA ALA A 1 14.60 5.08 12.48
C ALA A 1 13.50 6.12 12.36
N GLY A 2 13.11 6.48 11.15
CA GLY A 2 11.89 7.25 10.90
C GLY A 2 10.65 6.35 10.99
N ASP A 3 9.45 6.94 10.83
CA ASP A 3 8.17 6.23 10.98
C ASP A 3 8.07 5.00 10.08
N GLN A 4 8.40 5.17 8.81
CA GLN A 4 8.25 4.10 7.83
C GLN A 4 9.30 3.01 7.98
N GLN A 5 10.52 3.37 8.38
CA GLN A 5 11.59 2.43 8.71
C GLN A 5 11.26 1.66 10.01
N SER A 6 10.64 2.34 10.99
CA SER A 6 10.13 1.68 12.19
C SER A 6 9.02 0.69 11.83
N ALA A 7 8.07 1.06 10.96
CA ALA A 7 7.03 0.14 10.51
C ALA A 7 7.60 -1.10 9.79
N LEU A 8 8.62 -0.93 8.94
CA LEU A 8 9.32 -2.04 8.29
C LEU A 8 9.94 -2.98 9.35
N PHE A 9 10.58 -2.40 10.38
CA PHE A 9 11.16 -3.15 11.48
C PHE A 9 10.09 -3.85 12.33
N GLY A 10 8.98 -3.16 12.63
CA GLY A 10 7.85 -3.71 13.40
C GLY A 10 7.12 -4.84 12.68
N GLN A 11 7.12 -4.83 11.35
CA GLN A 11 6.66 -5.93 10.50
C GLN A 11 7.65 -7.10 10.45
N THR A 12 8.76 -7.02 11.19
CA THR A 12 9.82 -8.03 11.16
C THR A 12 10.34 -8.33 9.74
N CYS A 13 10.40 -7.30 8.90
CA CYS A 13 10.95 -7.37 7.54
C CYS A 13 12.48 -7.26 7.59
N PHE A 14 13.14 -8.28 8.17
CA PHE A 14 14.58 -8.22 8.48
C PHE A 14 15.47 -8.73 7.35
N ASP A 15 14.92 -9.53 6.45
CA ASP A 15 15.69 -10.11 5.35
C ASP A 15 15.60 -9.25 4.07
N PRO A 16 16.66 -9.24 3.25
CA PRO A 16 16.60 -8.61 1.94
C PRO A 16 15.45 -9.18 1.10
N GLY A 17 14.64 -8.32 0.51
CA GLY A 17 13.44 -8.69 -0.24
C GLY A 17 12.15 -8.64 0.59
N ASP A 18 12.21 -8.66 1.91
CA ASP A 18 11.03 -8.44 2.76
C ASP A 18 10.43 -7.06 2.49
N ALA A 19 9.10 -7.00 2.42
CA ALA A 19 8.41 -5.76 2.11
C ALA A 19 7.15 -5.56 2.95
N LYS A 20 6.84 -4.29 3.19
CA LYS A 20 5.59 -3.88 3.83
C LYS A 20 4.91 -2.77 3.05
N CYS A 21 3.60 -2.65 3.23
CA CYS A 21 2.79 -1.51 2.82
C CYS A 21 1.98 -1.00 4.02
N THR A 22 2.22 0.24 4.42
CA THR A 22 1.39 0.91 5.44
C THR A 22 0.30 1.72 4.77
N TYR A 23 -0.97 1.37 4.99
CA TYR A 23 -2.14 2.08 4.50
C TYR A 23 -2.60 3.14 5.52
N GLY A 24 -2.08 4.35 5.39
CA GLY A 24 -2.48 5.54 6.16
C GLY A 24 -3.34 6.50 5.34
N THR A 25 -3.18 7.81 5.54
CA THR A 25 -3.75 8.87 4.68
C THR A 25 -3.32 8.70 3.23
N GLY A 26 -2.02 8.48 3.00
CA GLY A 26 -1.42 7.87 1.82
C GLY A 26 -0.90 6.47 2.16
N SER A 27 -0.16 5.85 1.25
CA SER A 27 0.52 4.59 1.50
C SER A 27 2.02 4.74 1.34
N PHE A 28 2.75 3.97 2.16
CA PHE A 28 4.19 3.88 2.09
C PHE A 28 4.60 2.42 1.95
N ILE A 29 5.27 2.12 0.85
CA ILE A 29 5.77 0.79 0.54
C ILE A 29 7.28 0.80 0.74
N LEU A 30 7.79 -0.08 1.59
CA LEU A 30 9.21 -0.26 1.80
C LEU A 30 9.62 -1.70 1.54
N THR A 31 10.74 -1.85 0.83
CA THR A 31 11.41 -3.15 0.64
C THR A 31 12.80 -3.06 1.24
N ASN A 32 13.14 -4.01 2.12
CA ASN A 32 14.48 -4.17 2.68
C ASN A 32 15.45 -4.57 1.55
N THR A 33 16.53 -3.81 1.37
CA THR A 33 17.59 -4.10 0.38
C THR A 33 18.87 -4.63 1.03
N GLY A 34 18.83 -4.91 2.33
CA GLY A 34 19.98 -5.39 3.09
C GLY A 34 21.06 -4.32 3.22
N ARG A 35 22.31 -4.71 2.97
CA ARG A 35 23.46 -3.82 3.05
C ARG A 35 23.69 -2.99 1.79
N GLU A 36 22.91 -3.20 0.76
CA GLU A 36 23.06 -2.55 -0.53
C GLU A 36 22.22 -1.28 -0.62
N LEU A 37 22.86 -0.14 -0.91
CA LEU A 37 22.20 1.09 -1.27
C LEU A 37 21.74 1.01 -2.74
N VAL A 38 20.54 0.47 -2.97
CA VAL A 38 19.96 0.35 -4.30
C VAL A 38 19.43 1.71 -4.74
N ARG A 39 19.82 2.18 -5.92
CA ARG A 39 19.23 3.36 -6.57
C ARG A 39 18.12 2.92 -7.52
N SER A 40 17.01 3.62 -7.49
CA SER A 40 15.87 3.34 -8.35
C SER A 40 15.83 4.32 -9.53
N ASP A 41 15.71 3.77 -10.73
CA ASP A 41 15.44 4.57 -11.95
C ASP A 41 13.96 4.96 -12.08
N ALA A 42 13.09 4.34 -11.29
CA ALA A 42 11.65 4.61 -11.24
C ALA A 42 11.26 5.69 -10.21
N GLY A 43 12.23 6.45 -9.68
CA GLY A 43 11.96 7.55 -8.75
C GLY A 43 11.64 7.12 -7.31
N LEU A 44 11.90 5.87 -6.94
CA LEU A 44 11.80 5.45 -5.54
C LEU A 44 12.94 6.04 -4.72
N LEU A 45 12.71 6.24 -3.43
CA LEU A 45 13.70 6.78 -2.51
C LEU A 45 14.53 5.64 -1.92
N SER A 46 15.87 5.81 -1.92
CA SER A 46 16.76 4.93 -1.15
C SER A 46 16.94 5.54 0.24
N THR A 47 16.67 4.76 1.28
CA THR A 47 16.73 5.23 2.66
C THR A 47 17.56 4.31 3.54
N ALA A 48 18.19 4.88 4.58
CA ALA A 48 18.75 4.09 5.67
C ALA A 48 17.60 3.61 6.56
N ALA A 49 17.40 2.30 6.62
CA ALA A 49 16.31 1.70 7.39
C ALA A 49 16.64 1.68 8.89
N TRP A 50 17.70 1.01 9.27
CA TRP A 50 18.20 0.97 10.67
C TRP A 50 19.69 0.65 10.72
N ARG A 51 20.26 0.87 11.88
CA ARG A 51 21.62 0.40 12.22
C ARG A 51 21.52 -0.63 13.32
N SER A 52 22.12 -1.78 13.12
CA SER A 52 22.20 -2.85 14.13
C SER A 52 23.20 -2.51 15.25
N PRO A 53 23.14 -3.18 16.42
CA PRO A 53 24.05 -2.93 17.54
C PRO A 53 25.53 -3.11 17.19
N ASP A 54 25.88 -3.99 16.25
CA ASP A 54 27.24 -4.20 15.73
C ASP A 54 27.71 -3.09 14.76
N GLY A 55 26.83 -2.10 14.47
CA GLY A 55 27.14 -0.95 13.64
C GLY A 55 26.79 -1.11 12.16
N GLU A 56 26.29 -2.27 11.73
CA GLU A 56 25.90 -2.50 10.35
C GLU A 56 24.63 -1.71 9.96
N LEU A 57 24.62 -1.15 8.76
CA LEU A 57 23.52 -0.37 8.22
C LEU A 57 22.70 -1.20 7.25
N THR A 58 21.41 -1.26 7.48
CA THR A 58 20.41 -1.82 6.55
C THR A 58 19.75 -0.69 5.77
N TYR A 59 19.58 -0.89 4.46
CA TYR A 59 18.92 0.05 3.57
C TYR A 59 17.54 -0.49 3.13
N ALA A 60 16.72 0.42 2.62
CA ALA A 60 15.44 0.09 2.00
C ALA A 60 15.17 0.98 0.79
N LEU A 61 14.39 0.46 -0.16
CA LEU A 61 13.70 1.25 -1.17
C LEU A 61 12.32 1.65 -0.63
N GLU A 62 11.94 2.90 -0.87
CA GLU A 62 10.67 3.47 -0.42
C GLU A 62 9.91 4.11 -1.58
N GLY A 63 8.64 3.74 -1.73
CA GLY A 63 7.66 4.38 -2.59
C GLY A 63 6.55 5.02 -1.77
N ALA A 64 6.19 6.25 -2.09
CA ALA A 64 5.13 7.01 -1.42
C ALA A 64 3.95 7.25 -2.35
N ILE A 65 2.75 6.87 -1.90
CA ILE A 65 1.46 7.15 -2.52
C ILE A 65 0.76 8.22 -1.67
N PHE A 66 0.29 9.29 -2.30
CA PHE A 66 -0.23 10.44 -1.54
C PHE A 66 -1.65 10.26 -1.04
N VAL A 67 -2.46 9.49 -1.74
CA VAL A 67 -3.91 9.40 -1.50
C VAL A 67 -4.37 7.96 -1.41
N THR A 68 -4.55 7.44 -0.21
CA THR A 68 -5.08 6.10 0.09
C THR A 68 -6.31 6.23 1.00
N GLY A 69 -6.12 6.34 2.29
CA GLY A 69 -7.21 6.61 3.22
C GLY A 69 -7.89 7.95 2.97
N ALA A 70 -7.16 8.93 2.42
CA ALA A 70 -7.72 10.20 2.00
C ALA A 70 -8.78 10.06 0.89
N ALA A 71 -8.66 9.06 -0.02
CA ALA A 71 -9.71 8.77 -1.00
C ALA A 71 -10.99 8.28 -0.31
N VAL A 72 -10.86 7.41 0.68
CA VAL A 72 -11.99 6.92 1.50
C VAL A 72 -12.62 8.06 2.31
N GLN A 73 -11.79 8.94 2.88
CA GLN A 73 -12.29 10.14 3.57
C GLN A 73 -13.06 11.05 2.61
N TRP A 74 -12.57 11.22 1.38
CA TRP A 74 -13.28 12.01 0.37
C TRP A 74 -14.64 11.41 0.00
N LEU A 75 -14.76 10.07 -0.13
CA LEU A 75 -16.07 9.42 -0.32
C LEU A 75 -17.03 9.72 0.84
N ARG A 76 -16.51 9.78 2.09
CA ARG A 76 -17.30 10.05 3.30
C ARG A 76 -17.65 11.52 3.44
N ASP A 77 -16.65 12.39 3.41
CA ASP A 77 -16.79 13.81 3.81
C ASP A 77 -17.13 14.70 2.61
N GLY A 78 -16.55 14.44 1.45
CA GLY A 78 -16.74 15.20 0.22
C GLY A 78 -17.98 14.77 -0.56
N LEU A 79 -18.11 13.50 -0.86
CA LEU A 79 -19.25 12.97 -1.62
C LEU A 79 -20.42 12.51 -0.75
N GLN A 80 -20.19 12.20 0.52
CA GLN A 80 -21.19 11.71 1.49
C GLN A 80 -21.91 10.44 1.02
N ILE A 81 -21.21 9.57 0.27
CA ILE A 81 -21.78 8.32 -0.25
C ILE A 81 -21.49 7.11 0.65
N VAL A 82 -20.69 7.27 1.69
CA VAL A 82 -20.49 6.31 2.79
C VAL A 82 -20.47 7.04 4.13
N GLY A 83 -20.94 6.40 5.19
CA GLY A 83 -20.98 7.02 6.53
C GLY A 83 -19.69 6.81 7.32
N SER A 84 -18.89 5.81 6.97
CA SER A 84 -17.60 5.49 7.62
C SER A 84 -16.66 4.75 6.69
N ALA A 85 -15.37 4.73 7.04
CA ALA A 85 -14.39 3.93 6.30
C ALA A 85 -14.74 2.42 6.35
N ALA A 86 -15.23 1.93 7.48
CA ALA A 86 -15.63 0.51 7.62
C ALA A 86 -16.80 0.12 6.71
N GLU A 87 -17.70 1.05 6.38
CA GLU A 87 -18.84 0.79 5.47
C GLU A 87 -18.38 0.49 4.04
N THR A 88 -17.20 0.95 3.64
CA THR A 88 -16.71 0.77 2.26
C THR A 88 -16.63 -0.69 1.83
N GLN A 89 -16.22 -1.59 2.72
CA GLN A 89 -16.21 -3.02 2.43
C GLN A 89 -17.61 -3.55 2.13
N ALA A 90 -18.57 -3.26 3.01
CA ALA A 90 -19.93 -3.76 2.84
C ALA A 90 -20.57 -3.21 1.56
N VAL A 91 -20.40 -1.91 1.27
CA VAL A 91 -20.95 -1.28 0.06
C VAL A 91 -20.28 -1.82 -1.19
N ALA A 92 -18.95 -1.90 -1.24
CA ALA A 92 -18.22 -2.41 -2.40
C ALA A 92 -18.50 -3.88 -2.69
N SER A 93 -18.81 -4.68 -1.66
CA SER A 93 -19.14 -6.10 -1.80
C SER A 93 -20.58 -6.35 -2.32
N THR A 94 -21.40 -5.33 -2.51
CA THR A 94 -22.72 -5.47 -3.12
C THR A 94 -22.67 -5.56 -4.65
N VAL A 95 -21.51 -5.36 -5.26
CA VAL A 95 -21.25 -5.49 -6.69
C VAL A 95 -20.03 -6.39 -6.91
N ASP A 96 -20.04 -7.14 -8.01
CA ASP A 96 -18.94 -8.07 -8.32
C ASP A 96 -17.68 -7.33 -8.78
N SER A 97 -17.83 -6.16 -9.41
CA SER A 97 -16.74 -5.34 -9.94
C SER A 97 -17.12 -3.87 -9.93
N SER A 98 -16.20 -2.98 -10.32
CA SER A 98 -16.49 -1.56 -10.57
C SER A 98 -17.26 -1.32 -11.88
N ASP A 99 -17.63 -2.36 -12.63
CA ASP A 99 -18.33 -2.29 -13.92
C ASP A 99 -17.66 -1.33 -14.92
N GLY A 100 -16.33 -1.39 -14.99
CA GLY A 100 -15.51 -0.56 -15.86
C GLY A 100 -15.28 0.88 -15.37
N VAL A 101 -15.79 1.24 -14.21
CA VAL A 101 -15.44 2.51 -13.56
C VAL A 101 -14.03 2.44 -13.03
N VAL A 102 -13.21 3.42 -13.40
CA VAL A 102 -11.84 3.60 -12.87
C VAL A 102 -11.78 4.96 -12.20
N PHE A 103 -11.30 4.99 -10.96
CA PHE A 103 -11.05 6.22 -10.23
C PHE A 103 -9.54 6.38 -10.00
N VAL A 104 -8.95 7.45 -10.49
CA VAL A 104 -7.57 7.86 -10.17
C VAL A 104 -7.64 8.89 -9.04
N PRO A 105 -7.24 8.55 -7.80
CA PRO A 105 -7.45 9.42 -6.62
C PRO A 105 -6.35 10.47 -6.48
N ALA A 106 -5.90 11.09 -7.55
CA ALA A 106 -4.86 12.11 -7.55
C ALA A 106 -5.35 13.45 -6.98
N LEU A 107 -5.97 13.43 -5.78
CA LEU A 107 -6.57 14.61 -5.15
C LEU A 107 -5.54 15.69 -4.79
N THR A 108 -4.28 15.28 -4.58
CA THR A 108 -3.13 16.14 -4.29
C THR A 108 -1.96 15.89 -5.26
N GLY A 109 -2.24 15.38 -6.46
CA GLY A 109 -1.25 14.87 -7.39
C GLY A 109 -0.97 13.39 -7.21
N LEU A 110 -0.08 12.84 -8.02
CA LEU A 110 0.39 11.45 -7.99
C LEU A 110 1.79 11.39 -7.36
N GLY A 111 1.98 10.43 -6.46
CA GLY A 111 3.27 10.06 -5.89
C GLY A 111 4.07 9.11 -6.78
N ALA A 112 4.86 8.22 -6.16
CA ALA A 112 5.63 7.22 -6.87
C ALA A 112 4.71 6.25 -7.65
N PRO A 113 5.14 5.78 -8.82
CA PRO A 113 6.35 6.13 -9.57
C PRO A 113 6.17 7.34 -10.49
N HIS A 114 4.99 7.95 -10.52
CA HIS A 114 4.61 8.98 -11.50
C HIS A 114 5.14 10.38 -11.19
N TRP A 115 5.20 10.75 -9.92
CA TRP A 115 5.66 12.06 -9.42
C TRP A 115 5.07 13.26 -10.16
N ASP A 116 3.76 13.24 -10.41
CA ASP A 116 3.05 14.33 -11.08
C ASP A 116 2.23 15.17 -10.08
N PRO A 117 2.74 16.35 -9.66
CA PRO A 117 2.01 17.25 -8.76
C PRO A 117 0.81 17.94 -9.44
N HIS A 118 0.73 17.88 -10.77
CA HIS A 118 -0.31 18.50 -11.57
C HIS A 118 -1.45 17.54 -11.93
N ALA A 119 -1.30 16.24 -11.70
CA ALA A 119 -2.40 15.29 -11.84
C ALA A 119 -3.54 15.64 -10.87
N ARG A 120 -4.79 15.35 -11.28
CA ARG A 120 -5.98 15.54 -10.43
C ARG A 120 -6.89 14.33 -10.48
N GLY A 121 -7.70 14.19 -9.40
CA GLY A 121 -8.67 13.12 -9.28
C GLY A 121 -9.56 13.01 -10.52
N THR A 122 -9.64 11.80 -11.10
CA THR A 122 -10.33 11.55 -12.35
C THR A 122 -11.15 10.29 -12.26
N ILE A 123 -12.41 10.33 -12.67
CA ILE A 123 -13.28 9.15 -12.74
C ILE A 123 -13.66 8.92 -14.21
N LEU A 124 -13.40 7.72 -14.70
CA LEU A 124 -13.71 7.30 -16.07
C LEU A 124 -14.65 6.09 -16.06
N GLY A 125 -15.31 5.83 -17.19
CA GLY A 125 -16.14 4.65 -17.38
C GLY A 125 -17.56 4.74 -16.80
N LEU A 126 -18.04 5.93 -16.41
CA LEU A 126 -19.41 6.11 -15.90
C LEU A 126 -20.47 5.79 -16.97
N THR A 127 -21.49 5.05 -16.57
CA THR A 127 -22.68 4.74 -17.37
C THR A 127 -23.95 5.08 -16.59
N ARG A 128 -25.13 4.95 -17.22
CA ARG A 128 -26.42 5.10 -16.51
C ARG A 128 -26.62 4.06 -15.39
N GLY A 129 -25.94 2.92 -15.48
CA GLY A 129 -25.99 1.86 -14.47
C GLY A 129 -25.05 2.07 -13.29
N THR A 130 -24.13 3.03 -13.40
CA THR A 130 -23.16 3.29 -12.32
C THR A 130 -23.86 3.76 -11.04
N THR A 131 -23.59 3.06 -9.95
CA THR A 131 -24.13 3.36 -8.61
C THR A 131 -23.02 3.76 -7.64
N ARG A 132 -23.41 4.17 -6.44
CA ARG A 132 -22.45 4.45 -5.37
C ARG A 132 -21.53 3.25 -5.06
N ALA A 133 -22.06 2.03 -5.18
CA ALA A 133 -21.29 0.82 -4.92
C ALA A 133 -20.12 0.65 -5.90
N HIS A 134 -20.36 0.94 -7.18
CA HIS A 134 -19.30 0.92 -8.20
C HIS A 134 -18.20 1.98 -7.93
N LEU A 135 -18.58 3.19 -7.46
CA LEU A 135 -17.62 4.22 -7.09
C LEU A 135 -16.77 3.82 -5.86
N VAL A 136 -17.42 3.26 -4.84
CA VAL A 136 -16.72 2.77 -3.65
C VAL A 136 -15.78 1.61 -4.02
N ARG A 137 -16.27 0.68 -4.87
CA ARG A 137 -15.44 -0.44 -5.37
C ARG A 137 -14.24 0.06 -6.16
N ALA A 138 -14.45 0.98 -7.12
CA ALA A 138 -13.38 1.59 -7.90
C ALA A 138 -12.34 2.31 -7.03
N THR A 139 -12.75 2.88 -5.88
CA THR A 139 -11.83 3.50 -4.93
C THR A 139 -10.93 2.47 -4.24
N LEU A 140 -11.48 1.33 -3.82
CA LEU A 140 -10.66 0.25 -3.22
C LEU A 140 -9.73 -0.39 -4.26
N GLU A 141 -10.21 -0.58 -5.49
CA GLU A 141 -9.40 -1.07 -6.60
C GLU A 141 -8.27 -0.08 -6.94
N ALA A 142 -8.54 1.23 -6.94
CA ALA A 142 -7.53 2.26 -7.17
C ALA A 142 -6.37 2.18 -6.18
N ILE A 143 -6.66 1.98 -4.89
CA ILE A 143 -5.63 1.81 -3.86
C ILE A 143 -4.75 0.59 -4.19
N ALA A 144 -5.36 -0.52 -4.60
CA ALA A 144 -4.61 -1.72 -4.97
C ALA A 144 -3.75 -1.51 -6.23
N PHE A 145 -4.25 -0.76 -7.22
CA PHE A 145 -3.50 -0.43 -8.43
C PHE A 145 -2.31 0.49 -8.16
N GLU A 146 -2.49 1.56 -7.38
CA GLU A 146 -1.37 2.45 -7.01
C GLU A 146 -0.25 1.69 -6.29
N VAL A 147 -0.61 0.79 -5.37
CA VAL A 147 0.38 -0.07 -4.70
C VAL A 147 1.05 -1.00 -5.71
N ARG A 148 0.31 -1.55 -6.69
CA ARG A 148 0.88 -2.37 -7.76
C ARG A 148 1.88 -1.57 -8.59
N ASP A 149 1.55 -0.35 -8.99
CA ASP A 149 2.46 0.52 -9.76
C ASP A 149 3.82 0.69 -9.07
N VAL A 150 3.81 0.89 -7.75
CA VAL A 150 5.04 1.01 -6.95
C VAL A 150 5.77 -0.34 -6.85
N ILE A 151 5.03 -1.41 -6.52
CA ILE A 151 5.57 -2.75 -6.29
C ILE A 151 6.25 -3.31 -7.53
N GLU A 152 5.72 -3.07 -8.73
CA GLU A 152 6.31 -3.53 -9.99
C GLU A 152 7.67 -2.86 -10.29
N THR A 153 7.99 -1.75 -9.62
CA THR A 153 9.30 -1.08 -9.71
C THR A 153 10.30 -1.54 -8.64
N MET A 154 9.90 -2.45 -7.77
CA MET A 154 10.72 -2.98 -6.68
C MET A 154 11.18 -4.43 -6.99
N PRO A 155 12.20 -4.97 -6.29
CA PRO A 155 12.57 -6.38 -6.41
C PRO A 155 11.37 -7.32 -6.18
N ALA A 156 11.32 -8.44 -6.91
CA ALA A 156 10.27 -9.45 -6.77
C ALA A 156 10.22 -10.04 -5.35
N ARG A 157 9.02 -10.39 -4.91
CA ARG A 157 8.73 -10.96 -3.60
C ARG A 157 7.57 -11.95 -3.67
N ASP A 158 7.47 -12.82 -2.68
CA ASP A 158 6.39 -13.82 -2.58
C ASP A 158 5.28 -13.35 -1.63
N THR A 159 5.57 -12.39 -0.77
CA THR A 159 4.67 -11.89 0.28
C THR A 159 4.80 -10.39 0.45
N LEU A 160 3.67 -9.72 0.69
CA LEU A 160 3.61 -8.33 1.13
C LEU A 160 2.93 -8.26 2.50
N LYS A 161 3.62 -7.76 3.52
CA LYS A 161 3.01 -7.48 4.83
C LYS A 161 2.31 -6.13 4.80
N VAL A 162 1.11 -6.06 5.39
CA VAL A 162 0.30 -4.83 5.39
C VAL A 162 -0.07 -4.39 6.79
N ASP A 163 -0.14 -3.07 6.99
CA ASP A 163 -0.54 -2.45 8.25
C ASP A 163 -1.24 -1.09 8.01
N GLY A 164 -1.53 -0.38 9.10
CA GLY A 164 -2.26 0.88 9.05
C GLY A 164 -3.78 0.69 8.98
N GLY A 165 -4.52 1.78 9.12
CA GLY A 165 -5.97 1.72 9.33
C GLY A 165 -6.78 1.06 8.22
N ALA A 166 -6.39 1.22 6.95
CA ALA A 166 -7.17 0.68 5.85
C ALA A 166 -6.95 -0.83 5.62
N CYS A 167 -5.89 -1.45 6.19
CA CYS A 167 -5.71 -2.90 6.11
C CYS A 167 -6.79 -3.69 6.89
N ALA A 168 -7.59 -3.04 7.73
CA ALA A 168 -8.76 -3.64 8.37
C ALA A 168 -9.85 -4.05 7.36
N ASN A 169 -9.82 -3.52 6.14
CA ASN A 169 -10.74 -3.85 5.06
C ASN A 169 -10.26 -5.13 4.34
N ASP A 170 -10.93 -6.25 4.59
CA ASP A 170 -10.59 -7.55 4.01
C ASP A 170 -10.69 -7.55 2.48
N LEU A 171 -11.67 -6.81 1.92
CA LEU A 171 -11.81 -6.71 0.47
C LEU A 171 -10.62 -5.98 -0.15
N LEU A 172 -10.14 -4.90 0.46
CA LEU A 172 -8.94 -4.21 -0.01
C LEU A 172 -7.72 -5.13 0.01
N CYS A 173 -7.51 -5.87 1.11
CA CYS A 173 -6.39 -6.80 1.22
C CYS A 173 -6.47 -7.93 0.16
N GLN A 174 -7.68 -8.44 -0.13
CA GLN A 174 -7.88 -9.44 -1.17
C GLN A 174 -7.61 -8.85 -2.57
N LEU A 175 -8.17 -7.67 -2.88
CA LEU A 175 -7.89 -6.96 -4.13
C LEU A 175 -6.39 -6.71 -4.33
N GLN A 176 -5.68 -6.39 -3.24
CA GLN A 176 -4.24 -6.21 -3.29
C GLN A 176 -3.51 -7.51 -3.63
N ALA A 177 -3.89 -8.63 -3.00
CA ALA A 177 -3.32 -9.94 -3.30
C ALA A 177 -3.57 -10.34 -4.76
N ASP A 178 -4.80 -10.15 -5.25
CA ASP A 178 -5.19 -10.47 -6.62
C ASP A 178 -4.40 -9.61 -7.63
N GLN A 179 -4.25 -8.31 -7.36
CA GLN A 179 -3.51 -7.41 -8.25
C GLN A 179 -2.01 -7.69 -8.26
N LEU A 180 -1.42 -8.05 -7.14
CA LEU A 180 0.02 -8.34 -7.07
C LEU A 180 0.37 -9.77 -7.51
N GLY A 181 -0.56 -10.71 -7.38
CA GLY A 181 -0.28 -12.14 -7.59
C GLY A 181 0.60 -12.74 -6.49
N VAL A 182 0.65 -12.11 -5.30
CA VAL A 182 1.41 -12.57 -4.14
C VAL A 182 0.52 -12.61 -2.89
N THR A 183 0.94 -13.36 -1.87
CA THR A 183 0.23 -13.38 -0.59
C THR A 183 0.35 -12.02 0.11
N VAL A 184 -0.78 -11.50 0.59
CA VAL A 184 -0.82 -10.32 1.47
C VAL A 184 -1.08 -10.78 2.89
N GLU A 185 -0.20 -10.41 3.82
CA GLU A 185 -0.27 -10.81 5.23
C GLU A 185 -0.57 -9.61 6.14
N ARG A 186 -1.65 -9.72 6.91
CA ARG A 186 -2.01 -8.75 7.94
C ARG A 186 -1.67 -9.30 9.32
N PRO A 187 -0.88 -8.57 10.14
CA PRO A 187 -0.62 -8.95 11.52
C PRO A 187 -1.82 -8.64 12.43
N ARG A 188 -1.87 -9.29 13.60
CA ARG A 188 -2.85 -8.95 14.64
C ARG A 188 -2.66 -7.53 15.17
N LEU A 189 -1.42 -7.08 15.30
CA LEU A 189 -1.09 -5.71 15.72
C LEU A 189 -0.75 -4.87 14.48
N THR A 190 -1.66 -3.99 14.09
CA THR A 190 -1.52 -3.15 12.89
C THR A 190 -0.81 -1.81 13.13
N GLU A 191 -0.48 -1.47 14.39
CA GLU A 191 0.30 -0.28 14.76
C GLU A 191 1.81 -0.59 14.75
N THR A 192 2.30 -1.04 13.61
CA THR A 192 3.66 -1.57 13.46
C THR A 192 4.74 -0.49 13.56
N THR A 193 4.41 0.77 13.30
CA THR A 193 5.34 1.91 13.52
C THR A 193 5.76 2.01 14.98
N ALA A 194 4.79 2.02 15.91
CA ALA A 194 5.06 2.07 17.34
C ALA A 194 5.77 0.80 17.84
N LEU A 195 5.35 -0.36 17.31
CA LEU A 195 5.97 -1.65 17.63
C LEU A 195 7.44 -1.67 17.22
N GLY A 196 7.76 -1.20 16.01
CA GLY A 196 9.14 -1.18 15.51
C GLY A 196 10.05 -0.25 16.30
N ALA A 197 9.53 0.92 16.72
CA ALA A 197 10.26 1.80 17.59
C ALA A 197 10.56 1.13 18.96
N ALA A 198 9.57 0.42 19.52
CA ALA A 198 9.75 -0.36 20.75
C ALA A 198 10.75 -1.51 20.57
N PHE A 199 10.71 -2.22 19.45
CA PHE A 199 11.66 -3.29 19.13
C PHE A 199 13.11 -2.77 19.03
N LEU A 200 13.31 -1.67 18.30
CA LEU A 200 14.64 -1.04 18.18
C LEU A 200 15.17 -0.57 19.54
N ALA A 201 14.32 0.06 20.36
CA ALA A 201 14.69 0.46 21.70
C ALA A 201 15.04 -0.74 22.60
N GLY A 202 14.24 -1.81 22.53
CA GLY A 202 14.45 -3.02 23.33
C GLY A 202 15.71 -3.79 22.95
N LEU A 203 16.06 -3.87 21.66
CA LEU A 203 17.35 -4.42 21.23
C LEU A 203 18.51 -3.55 21.73
N GLY A 204 18.37 -2.23 21.64
CA GLY A 204 19.42 -1.29 22.10
C GLY A 204 19.64 -1.31 23.61
N THR A 205 18.65 -1.72 24.41
CA THR A 205 18.72 -1.78 25.88
C THR A 205 18.85 -3.21 26.42
N GLY A 206 18.92 -4.23 25.55
CA GLY A 206 19.08 -5.63 25.95
C GLY A 206 17.80 -6.29 26.51
N VAL A 207 16.60 -5.75 26.18
CA VAL A 207 15.31 -6.42 26.46
C VAL A 207 15.13 -7.64 25.57
N TRP A 208 15.57 -7.55 24.32
CA TRP A 208 15.68 -8.65 23.38
C TRP A 208 17.12 -8.79 22.92
N ASP A 209 17.58 -10.03 22.74
CA ASP A 209 18.95 -10.34 22.36
C ASP A 209 19.15 -10.41 20.83
N SER A 210 18.07 -10.63 20.07
CA SER A 210 18.16 -10.82 18.62
C SER A 210 16.86 -10.49 17.89
N THR A 211 16.97 -10.28 16.57
CA THR A 211 15.82 -10.15 15.66
C THR A 211 14.99 -11.43 15.57
N ASP A 212 15.56 -12.62 15.83
CA ASP A 212 14.82 -13.88 15.85
C ASP A 212 13.79 -13.92 16.99
N GLN A 213 14.15 -13.37 18.16
CA GLN A 213 13.19 -13.23 19.26
C GLN A 213 12.04 -12.29 18.86
N LEU A 214 12.32 -11.23 18.11
CA LEU A 214 11.30 -10.32 17.60
C LEU A 214 10.39 -10.98 16.55
N ARG A 215 10.96 -11.77 15.63
CA ARG A 215 10.17 -12.55 14.67
C ARG A 215 9.13 -13.45 15.37
N ALA A 216 9.51 -14.06 16.49
CA ALA A 216 8.63 -14.92 17.28
C ALA A 216 7.45 -14.15 17.92
N THR A 217 7.54 -12.82 18.05
CA THR A 217 6.45 -11.99 18.57
C THR A 217 5.43 -11.59 17.51
N TRP A 218 5.80 -11.62 16.21
CA TRP A 218 4.91 -11.29 15.12
C TRP A 218 3.83 -12.36 14.97
N GLN A 219 2.57 -11.96 14.96
CA GLN A 219 1.44 -12.88 14.88
C GLN A 219 0.58 -12.54 13.68
N LEU A 220 0.40 -13.51 12.80
CA LEU A 220 -0.53 -13.42 11.69
C LEU A 220 -1.97 -13.32 12.21
N ASP A 221 -2.72 -12.34 11.71
CA ASP A 221 -4.17 -12.28 11.81
C ASP A 221 -4.79 -13.03 10.62
N ARG A 222 -4.44 -12.59 9.41
CA ARG A 222 -4.98 -13.18 8.17
C ARG A 222 -4.01 -13.07 7.01
N ALA A 223 -3.95 -14.15 6.22
CA ALA A 223 -3.31 -14.17 4.91
C ALA A 223 -4.38 -14.13 3.81
N PHE A 224 -4.16 -13.31 2.80
CA PHE A 224 -4.96 -13.19 1.59
C PHE A 224 -4.15 -13.70 0.43
N THR A 225 -4.56 -14.83 -0.13
CA THR A 225 -3.89 -15.42 -1.29
C THR A 225 -4.58 -14.98 -2.58
N PRO A 226 -3.84 -14.81 -3.70
CA PRO A 226 -4.44 -14.49 -4.98
C PRO A 226 -5.49 -15.54 -5.37
N GLY A 227 -6.71 -15.07 -5.69
CA GLY A 227 -7.86 -15.94 -5.99
C GLY A 227 -8.41 -15.77 -7.39
N GLY A 228 -8.00 -14.73 -8.12
CA GLY A 228 -8.48 -14.39 -9.44
C GLY A 228 -7.58 -14.86 -10.57
N ASP A 229 -8.08 -14.74 -11.81
CA ASP A 229 -7.26 -14.95 -13.00
C ASP A 229 -6.24 -13.79 -13.14
N ARG A 230 -4.97 -14.12 -13.31
CA ARG A 230 -3.91 -13.13 -13.53
C ARG A 230 -4.17 -12.29 -14.78
N ALA A 231 -4.73 -12.87 -15.83
CA ALA A 231 -5.05 -12.15 -17.06
C ALA A 231 -6.11 -11.06 -16.83
N ASP A 232 -7.11 -11.31 -15.99
CA ASP A 232 -8.12 -10.33 -15.60
C ASP A 232 -7.52 -9.20 -14.76
N ALA A 233 -6.67 -9.53 -13.78
CA ALA A 233 -5.96 -8.54 -12.97
C ALA A 233 -5.07 -7.64 -13.85
N ASP A 234 -4.36 -8.22 -14.81
CA ASP A 234 -3.52 -7.49 -15.75
C ASP A 234 -4.33 -6.62 -16.73
N ALA A 235 -5.51 -7.10 -17.15
CA ALA A 235 -6.40 -6.32 -18.01
C ALA A 235 -6.97 -5.11 -17.25
N ALA A 236 -7.36 -5.30 -15.99
CA ALA A 236 -7.83 -4.21 -15.13
C ALA A 236 -6.71 -3.18 -14.87
N HIS A 237 -5.49 -3.63 -14.60
CA HIS A 237 -4.34 -2.76 -14.39
C HIS A 237 -3.95 -1.98 -15.66
N ARG A 238 -4.01 -2.59 -16.85
CA ARG A 238 -3.80 -1.84 -18.11
C ARG A 238 -4.82 -0.70 -18.27
N ARG A 239 -6.10 -0.95 -17.94
CA ARG A 239 -7.13 0.10 -17.96
C ARG A 239 -6.84 1.20 -16.94
N TRP A 240 -6.36 0.82 -15.75
CA TRP A 240 -5.88 1.76 -14.74
C TRP A 240 -4.75 2.64 -15.28
N THR A 241 -3.72 2.07 -15.87
CA THR A 241 -2.58 2.81 -16.46
C THR A 241 -3.05 3.84 -17.49
N GLU A 242 -4.02 3.48 -18.35
CA GLU A 242 -4.62 4.42 -19.30
C GLU A 242 -5.38 5.57 -18.60
N ALA A 243 -6.04 5.29 -17.47
CA ALA A 243 -6.75 6.31 -16.71
C ALA A 243 -5.77 7.27 -16.03
N VAL A 244 -4.66 6.75 -15.48
CA VAL A 244 -3.56 7.55 -14.92
C VAL A 244 -3.02 8.52 -15.97
N GLU A 245 -2.73 8.06 -17.17
CA GLU A 245 -2.25 8.93 -18.25
C GLU A 245 -3.22 10.08 -18.58
N ARG A 246 -4.53 9.85 -18.48
CA ARG A 246 -5.56 10.89 -18.69
C ARG A 246 -5.69 11.87 -17.53
N SER A 247 -5.19 11.53 -16.35
CA SER A 247 -5.22 12.38 -15.15
C SER A 247 -4.00 13.29 -15.01
N LYS A 248 -2.90 12.97 -15.72
CA LYS A 248 -1.64 13.68 -15.64
C LYS A 248 -1.73 15.10 -16.22
N GLY A 249 -0.95 16.02 -15.67
CA GLY A 249 -0.82 17.38 -16.16
C GLY A 249 -2.08 18.24 -16.11
N TRP A 250 -3.17 17.78 -15.50
CA TRP A 250 -4.47 18.46 -15.50
C TRP A 250 -4.43 19.88 -14.95
N ALA A 251 -3.68 20.13 -13.89
CA ALA A 251 -3.55 21.43 -13.24
C ALA A 251 -2.33 22.23 -13.71
N THR A 252 -1.82 21.98 -14.90
CA THR A 252 -0.82 22.85 -15.50
C THR A 252 -1.49 24.16 -15.87
N LEU A 253 -1.05 25.24 -15.25
CA LEU A 253 -1.47 26.62 -15.49
C LEU A 253 -0.58 27.25 -16.58
#